data_3e92716d8f9c0706da77d7707244ded0
#
_entry.id   3e92716d8f9c0706da77d7707244ded0
#
_cell.length_a   1.000
_cell.length_b   1.000
_cell.length_c   1.000
_cell.angle_alpha   90.00
_cell.angle_beta   90.00
_cell.angle_gamma   90.00
#
_symmetry.space_group_name_H-M   'P 1'
#
loop_
_entity.id
_entity.type
_entity.pdbx_description
1 polymer ?
#
loop_
_entity_poly.entity_id
_entity_poly.type
_entity_poly.pdbx_seq_one_letter_code
_entity_poly.pdbx_strand_id
1 'polypeptide(L)'
;MKRIFTIVSIVAWTTTLSAQSFEDFKAQQNARFNQFKQDKQAEFDAFRKKQNERYAEFMKNSWERFNAHPAVKPIEEKPVPPVVYEEPALAPTPAPEPDVAPTPAPTPQTAPKVEPKPTPSPQPSPKGEPKPIVVKEEVIQVPKPQPAPEPIAPVEPKKELPHKPYAISFYGTFVSVGFPTNDAFKLEGLSEEKLAKAWTQLSSEAYDVTLNNVLAMRKNLSLCDWGYVEMLQAISEKRYGKTNEAVFMQAFLLSQSGYKIRLATDNSKLYVLVASQYNIFSIPYYEISGTKFYPLNCTSKQLYICKASFDKEKAISLQLSKEQKLDTELTTPRKLTSKYGVTVHVAVNKNTIDFFNHYPSAYIGNDVTTKWVVYANTPLDKSIKNTLYPALKKQIAGLNERDAVNKILNFVQTAFVYEYDDKVWGGDRAFFAAETLYYPYADCEDRSILFSRLVRDIVGLDVVLLYYPGHLATAVAFNQDVQGDYLTYKNRKFIVCDPTYIGAPLGRTMTGMNNQQAQIVVL
;
A
#
# COMPACT_ATOMS: atom_id res chain seq x y z
N MET A 1 -63.57 -50.37 -53.76
CA MET A 1 -62.59 -49.29 -53.66
C MET A 1 -63.33 -47.96 -53.68
N LYS A 2 -63.64 -47.40 -52.51
CA LYS A 2 -64.14 -46.04 -52.38
C LYS A 2 -63.47 -45.43 -51.19
N ARG A 3 -62.61 -44.39 -51.39
CA ARG A 3 -61.94 -43.62 -50.37
C ARG A 3 -62.96 -42.57 -49.88
N ILE A 4 -63.27 -42.60 -48.60
CA ILE A 4 -64.04 -41.58 -47.87
C ILE A 4 -63.07 -40.54 -47.40
N PHE A 5 -63.23 -39.29 -47.88
CA PHE A 5 -62.57 -38.11 -47.35
C PHE A 5 -63.38 -37.57 -46.14
N THR A 6 -62.83 -37.66 -44.98
CA THR A 6 -63.38 -37.02 -43.80
C THR A 6 -62.80 -35.62 -43.68
N ILE A 7 -63.63 -34.58 -43.84
CA ILE A 7 -63.27 -33.19 -43.62
C ILE A 7 -63.37 -32.97 -42.14
N VAL A 8 -62.23 -32.73 -41.51
CA VAL A 8 -62.16 -32.29 -40.11
C VAL A 8 -62.26 -30.75 -40.12
N SER A 9 -63.38 -30.24 -39.64
CA SER A 9 -63.60 -28.82 -39.41
C SER A 9 -62.80 -28.41 -38.19
N ILE A 10 -61.70 -27.67 -38.37
CA ILE A 10 -60.96 -27.03 -37.30
C ILE A 10 -61.73 -25.76 -36.95
N VAL A 11 -62.43 -25.79 -35.82
CA VAL A 11 -62.98 -24.56 -35.16
C VAL A 11 -61.77 -23.83 -34.54
N ALA A 12 -61.36 -22.80 -35.23
CA ALA A 12 -60.38 -21.87 -34.68
C ALA A 12 -61.02 -21.08 -33.54
N TRP A 13 -60.67 -21.44 -32.32
CA TRP A 13 -60.89 -20.55 -31.17
C TRP A 13 -59.91 -19.42 -31.27
N THR A 14 -60.34 -18.27 -31.78
CA THR A 14 -59.62 -17.00 -31.63
C THR A 14 -59.75 -16.56 -30.19
N THR A 15 -58.87 -17.02 -29.33
CA THR A 15 -58.60 -16.31 -28.08
C THR A 15 -57.95 -15.01 -28.48
N THR A 16 -58.68 -13.92 -28.29
CA THR A 16 -58.11 -12.56 -28.29
C THR A 16 -57.11 -12.49 -27.15
N LEU A 17 -55.85 -12.87 -27.39
CA LEU A 17 -54.76 -12.38 -26.58
C LEU A 17 -54.71 -10.87 -26.82
N SER A 18 -55.24 -10.10 -25.89
CA SER A 18 -54.93 -8.70 -25.83
C SER A 18 -53.42 -8.61 -25.74
N ALA A 19 -52.78 -8.15 -26.79
CA ALA A 19 -51.37 -7.86 -26.79
C ALA A 19 -51.13 -6.85 -25.68
N GLN A 20 -50.61 -7.32 -24.55
CA GLN A 20 -50.13 -6.45 -23.51
C GLN A 20 -49.18 -5.48 -24.17
N SER A 21 -49.41 -4.18 -24.02
CA SER A 21 -48.49 -3.20 -24.59
C SER A 21 -47.09 -3.45 -24.04
N PHE A 22 -46.05 -3.16 -24.80
CA PHE A 22 -44.65 -3.30 -24.32
C PHE A 22 -44.44 -2.55 -22.99
N GLU A 23 -45.16 -1.43 -22.82
CA GLU A 23 -45.13 -0.65 -21.57
C GLU A 23 -45.78 -1.41 -20.41
N ASP A 24 -46.90 -2.10 -20.62
CA ASP A 24 -47.53 -2.93 -19.57
C ASP A 24 -46.66 -4.11 -19.17
N PHE A 25 -46.00 -4.77 -20.15
CA PHE A 25 -45.03 -5.83 -19.88
C PHE A 25 -43.83 -5.30 -19.07
N LYS A 26 -43.26 -4.18 -19.49
CA LYS A 26 -42.17 -3.51 -18.79
C LYS A 26 -42.55 -3.09 -17.36
N ALA A 27 -43.77 -2.53 -17.20
CA ALA A 27 -44.30 -2.15 -15.88
C ALA A 27 -44.45 -3.39 -14.98
N GLN A 28 -44.97 -4.49 -15.51
CA GLN A 28 -45.12 -5.74 -14.76
C GLN A 28 -43.74 -6.37 -14.39
N GLN A 29 -42.76 -6.36 -15.31
CA GLN A 29 -41.42 -6.83 -15.01
C GLN A 29 -40.75 -5.95 -13.95
N ASN A 30 -40.88 -4.63 -14.05
CA ASN A 30 -40.37 -3.69 -13.05
C ASN A 30 -41.04 -3.90 -11.68
N ALA A 31 -42.35 -4.13 -11.64
CA ALA A 31 -43.07 -4.41 -10.39
C ALA A 31 -42.58 -5.72 -9.75
N ARG A 32 -42.40 -6.81 -10.54
CA ARG A 32 -41.85 -8.08 -10.05
C ARG A 32 -40.42 -7.93 -9.55
N PHE A 33 -39.59 -7.19 -10.28
CA PHE A 33 -38.23 -6.92 -9.88
C PHE A 33 -38.15 -6.09 -8.58
N ASN A 34 -38.99 -5.10 -8.45
CA ASN A 34 -39.08 -4.29 -7.23
C ASN A 34 -39.56 -5.13 -6.04
N GLN A 35 -40.59 -5.99 -6.24
CA GLN A 35 -41.03 -6.91 -5.20
C GLN A 35 -39.92 -7.88 -4.77
N PHE A 36 -39.24 -8.49 -5.73
CA PHE A 36 -38.08 -9.37 -5.44
C PHE A 36 -36.98 -8.64 -4.65
N LYS A 37 -36.68 -7.37 -5.01
CA LYS A 37 -35.73 -6.55 -4.25
C LYS A 37 -36.20 -6.30 -2.81
N GLN A 38 -37.48 -5.98 -2.63
CA GLN A 38 -38.05 -5.75 -1.29
C GLN A 38 -38.01 -7.01 -0.44
N ASP A 39 -38.38 -8.17 -1.00
CA ASP A 39 -38.33 -9.45 -0.29
C ASP A 39 -36.90 -9.81 0.11
N LYS A 40 -35.94 -9.64 -0.80
CA LYS A 40 -34.52 -9.88 -0.50
C LYS A 40 -33.97 -8.92 0.55
N GLN A 41 -34.35 -7.65 0.49
CA GLN A 41 -33.96 -6.68 1.51
C GLN A 41 -34.54 -7.04 2.88
N ALA A 42 -35.81 -7.46 2.94
CA ALA A 42 -36.40 -7.92 4.20
C ALA A 42 -35.66 -9.15 4.79
N GLU A 43 -35.25 -10.10 3.94
CA GLU A 43 -34.42 -11.24 4.37
C GLU A 43 -33.07 -10.76 4.93
N PHE A 44 -32.39 -9.81 4.27
CA PHE A 44 -31.12 -9.25 4.73
C PHE A 44 -31.27 -8.47 6.04
N ASP A 45 -32.32 -7.67 6.18
CA ASP A 45 -32.61 -6.92 7.40
C ASP A 45 -32.88 -7.86 8.59
N ALA A 46 -33.67 -8.92 8.38
CA ALA A 46 -33.94 -9.94 9.39
C ALA A 46 -32.64 -10.69 9.79
N PHE A 47 -31.79 -11.03 8.81
CA PHE A 47 -30.49 -11.65 9.05
C PHE A 47 -29.59 -10.71 9.87
N ARG A 48 -29.43 -9.46 9.45
CA ARG A 48 -28.61 -8.45 10.13
C ARG A 48 -29.09 -8.22 11.57
N LYS A 49 -30.40 -8.08 11.76
CA LYS A 49 -31.00 -7.94 13.08
C LYS A 49 -30.63 -9.11 13.98
N LYS A 50 -30.81 -10.35 13.53
CA LYS A 50 -30.45 -11.56 14.26
C LYS A 50 -28.94 -11.61 14.62
N GLN A 51 -28.07 -11.23 13.69
CA GLN A 51 -26.62 -11.20 13.95
C GLN A 51 -26.26 -10.13 15.00
N ASN A 52 -26.86 -8.95 14.94
CA ASN A 52 -26.61 -7.89 15.91
C ASN A 52 -27.19 -8.23 17.30
N GLU A 53 -28.36 -8.85 17.39
CA GLU A 53 -28.93 -9.35 18.64
C GLU A 53 -28.01 -10.39 19.29
N ARG A 54 -27.50 -11.33 18.49
CA ARG A 54 -26.52 -12.32 18.95
C ARG A 54 -25.22 -11.66 19.43
N TYR A 55 -24.71 -10.70 18.68
CA TYR A 55 -23.50 -9.96 19.05
C TYR A 55 -23.70 -9.19 20.36
N ALA A 56 -24.84 -8.50 20.53
CA ALA A 56 -25.17 -7.79 21.76
C ALA A 56 -25.29 -8.73 22.95
N GLU A 57 -25.86 -9.93 22.76
CA GLU A 57 -25.92 -10.94 23.85
C GLU A 57 -24.52 -11.45 24.21
N PHE A 58 -23.65 -11.69 23.24
CA PHE A 58 -22.25 -12.02 23.51
C PHE A 58 -21.51 -10.91 24.25
N MET A 59 -21.79 -9.63 23.95
CA MET A 59 -21.17 -8.50 24.65
C MET A 59 -21.40 -8.53 26.15
N LYS A 60 -22.52 -9.08 26.65
CA LYS A 60 -22.82 -9.13 28.08
C LYS A 60 -21.89 -10.05 28.86
N ASN A 61 -21.25 -11.05 28.22
CA ASN A 61 -20.52 -12.10 28.89
C ASN A 61 -19.13 -12.40 28.32
N SER A 62 -18.61 -11.55 27.42
CA SER A 62 -17.41 -11.86 26.63
C SER A 62 -16.24 -10.91 26.86
N TRP A 63 -16.17 -10.31 28.03
CA TRP A 63 -15.11 -9.38 28.39
C TRP A 63 -14.05 -10.06 29.24
N GLU A 64 -12.80 -9.85 28.87
CA GLU A 64 -11.63 -10.36 29.59
C GLU A 64 -10.52 -9.32 29.66
N ARG A 65 -9.63 -9.47 30.64
CA ARG A 65 -8.45 -8.62 30.77
C ARG A 65 -7.33 -9.14 29.91
N PHE A 66 -6.72 -8.24 29.15
CA PHE A 66 -5.55 -8.50 28.32
C PHE A 66 -4.45 -7.51 28.65
N ASN A 67 -3.21 -7.99 28.63
CA ASN A 67 -2.03 -7.16 28.73
C ASN A 67 -1.55 -6.78 27.32
N ALA A 68 -1.09 -5.56 27.16
CA ALA A 68 -0.47 -5.13 25.93
C ALA A 68 0.88 -5.80 25.75
N HIS A 69 1.15 -6.26 24.53
CA HIS A 69 2.51 -6.55 24.07
C HIS A 69 3.19 -5.23 23.72
N PRO A 70 4.51 -5.11 23.97
CA PRO A 70 5.24 -3.90 23.64
C PRO A 70 5.20 -3.62 22.13
N ALA A 71 5.20 -2.34 21.78
CA ALA A 71 5.32 -1.91 20.40
C ALA A 71 6.67 -2.37 19.80
N VAL A 72 6.64 -2.87 18.58
CA VAL A 72 7.84 -3.11 17.80
C VAL A 72 8.33 -1.77 17.25
N LYS A 73 9.60 -1.47 17.47
CA LYS A 73 10.22 -0.26 16.91
C LYS A 73 10.76 -0.54 15.52
N PRO A 74 10.76 0.46 14.61
CA PRO A 74 11.52 0.38 13.37
C PRO A 74 13.00 0.08 13.66
N ILE A 75 13.69 -0.54 12.72
CA ILE A 75 15.14 -0.71 12.80
C ILE A 75 15.76 0.67 12.56
N GLU A 76 16.50 1.18 13.54
CA GLU A 76 17.32 2.37 13.39
C GLU A 76 18.71 1.94 12.90
N GLU A 77 18.93 1.99 11.60
CA GLU A 77 20.24 1.77 11.01
C GLU A 77 20.83 3.09 10.56
N LYS A 78 22.17 3.23 10.67
CA LYS A 78 22.83 4.38 10.06
C LYS A 78 22.88 4.17 8.55
N PRO A 79 22.26 5.03 7.76
CA PRO A 79 22.33 4.93 6.31
C PRO A 79 23.79 5.04 5.84
N VAL A 80 24.14 4.22 4.86
CA VAL A 80 25.42 4.33 4.19
C VAL A 80 25.43 5.58 3.31
N PRO A 81 26.48 6.43 3.36
CA PRO A 81 26.53 7.63 2.55
C PRO A 81 26.51 7.31 1.05
N PRO A 82 25.91 8.19 0.23
CA PRO A 82 25.91 8.00 -1.22
C PRO A 82 27.33 8.04 -1.77
N VAL A 83 27.65 7.11 -2.66
CA VAL A 83 28.96 7.00 -3.31
C VAL A 83 28.82 7.53 -4.76
N VAL A 84 29.82 8.28 -5.22
CA VAL A 84 29.92 8.65 -6.64
C VAL A 84 30.70 7.54 -7.36
N TYR A 85 30.16 7.05 -8.45
CA TYR A 85 30.81 6.07 -9.29
C TYR A 85 31.97 6.73 -10.03
N GLU A 86 33.16 6.17 -9.87
CA GLU A 86 34.34 6.52 -10.65
C GLU A 86 34.55 5.45 -11.72
N GLU A 87 34.51 5.86 -12.98
CA GLU A 87 34.78 4.95 -14.08
C GLU A 87 36.23 4.45 -13.94
N PRO A 88 36.49 3.12 -13.99
CA PRO A 88 37.85 2.62 -13.91
C PRO A 88 38.69 3.27 -15.00
N ALA A 89 39.83 3.90 -14.62
CA ALA A 89 40.75 4.48 -15.56
C ALA A 89 41.11 3.43 -16.62
N LEU A 90 40.93 3.78 -17.89
CA LEU A 90 41.39 2.94 -19.00
C LEU A 90 42.89 2.67 -18.77
N ALA A 91 43.27 1.40 -18.69
CA ALA A 91 44.67 1.06 -18.64
C ALA A 91 45.37 1.77 -19.80
N PRO A 92 46.49 2.49 -19.57
CA PRO A 92 47.18 3.13 -20.64
C PRO A 92 47.48 2.11 -21.74
N THR A 93 47.12 2.44 -22.98
CA THR A 93 47.42 1.63 -24.15
C THR A 93 48.93 1.35 -24.09
N PRO A 94 49.37 0.08 -24.12
CA PRO A 94 50.80 -0.17 -24.16
C PRO A 94 51.43 0.60 -25.30
N ALA A 95 52.47 1.38 -24.98
CA ALA A 95 53.22 2.08 -25.98
C ALA A 95 53.72 1.07 -27.06
N PRO A 96 53.69 1.43 -28.35
CA PRO A 96 54.25 0.53 -29.37
C PRO A 96 55.68 0.14 -28.97
N GLU A 97 55.97 -1.14 -28.99
CA GLU A 97 57.34 -1.64 -28.75
C GLU A 97 58.32 -0.95 -29.68
N PRO A 98 59.46 -0.38 -29.17
CA PRO A 98 60.46 0.17 -30.03
C PRO A 98 61.14 -0.95 -30.82
N ASP A 99 61.35 -0.75 -32.12
CA ASP A 99 62.09 -1.66 -32.99
C ASP A 99 63.43 -2.06 -32.37
N VAL A 100 63.62 -3.36 -32.24
CA VAL A 100 64.82 -3.96 -31.65
C VAL A 100 66.00 -3.81 -32.59
N ALA A 101 66.95 -2.91 -32.25
CA ALA A 101 68.28 -2.91 -32.85
C ALA A 101 69.18 -3.97 -32.13
N PRO A 102 70.12 -4.63 -32.86
CA PRO A 102 70.86 -5.81 -32.35
C PRO A 102 71.86 -5.48 -31.27
N THR A 103 71.92 -6.38 -30.27
CA THR A 103 72.71 -6.37 -29.05
C THR A 103 74.19 -6.47 -29.27
N PRO A 104 75.08 -5.72 -28.59
CA PRO A 104 76.48 -6.07 -28.34
C PRO A 104 76.65 -6.80 -27.02
N ALA A 105 77.70 -7.68 -27.01
CA ALA A 105 78.06 -8.66 -25.98
C ALA A 105 78.54 -8.07 -24.64
N PRO A 106 78.62 -8.90 -23.55
CA PRO A 106 78.62 -8.47 -22.15
C PRO A 106 80.01 -8.17 -21.58
N THR A 107 80.11 -7.26 -20.61
CA THR A 107 81.24 -7.02 -19.73
C THR A 107 80.83 -7.17 -18.24
N PRO A 108 81.73 -7.56 -17.33
CA PRO A 108 81.43 -8.32 -16.14
C PRO A 108 81.06 -7.49 -14.90
N GLN A 109 80.39 -8.21 -13.99
CA GLN A 109 79.73 -7.88 -12.74
C GLN A 109 80.61 -7.24 -11.68
N THR A 110 80.04 -6.33 -10.91
CA THR A 110 80.39 -6.05 -9.52
C THR A 110 79.14 -6.21 -8.63
N ALA A 111 79.33 -6.76 -7.43
CA ALA A 111 78.32 -7.28 -6.51
C ALA A 111 77.43 -6.21 -5.80
N PRO A 112 76.36 -6.63 -5.17
CA PRO A 112 75.15 -5.76 -4.94
C PRO A 112 75.19 -5.07 -3.57
N LYS A 113 74.64 -3.84 -3.57
CA LYS A 113 74.26 -3.07 -2.37
C LYS A 113 72.77 -3.29 -2.12
N VAL A 114 72.43 -3.79 -0.95
CA VAL A 114 71.03 -4.06 -0.52
C VAL A 114 70.35 -2.75 -0.15
N GLU A 115 69.27 -2.38 -0.87
CA GLU A 115 68.33 -1.34 -0.48
C GLU A 115 67.01 -1.96 -0.05
N PRO A 116 66.25 -1.34 0.89
CA PRO A 116 65.05 -1.92 1.46
C PRO A 116 63.90 -1.98 0.46
N LYS A 117 63.20 -3.10 0.47
CA LYS A 117 62.07 -3.50 -0.35
C LYS A 117 60.87 -2.52 -0.16
N PRO A 118 60.31 -1.89 -1.20
CA PRO A 118 59.08 -1.11 -1.09
C PRO A 118 57.88 -2.03 -0.82
N THR A 119 57.01 -1.58 0.08
CA THR A 119 55.72 -2.19 0.38
C THR A 119 54.90 -2.28 -0.91
N PRO A 120 54.25 -3.42 -1.19
CA PRO A 120 53.47 -3.55 -2.42
C PRO A 120 52.25 -2.60 -2.41
N SER A 121 52.17 -1.75 -3.41
CA SER A 121 50.95 -1.02 -3.76
C SER A 121 49.81 -2.02 -4.06
N PRO A 122 48.57 -1.73 -3.68
CA PRO A 122 47.47 -2.63 -3.99
C PRO A 122 47.34 -2.76 -5.52
N GLN A 123 47.39 -3.98 -5.99
CA GLN A 123 47.15 -4.34 -7.39
C GLN A 123 45.73 -3.91 -7.78
N PRO A 124 45.53 -3.29 -8.96
CA PRO A 124 44.18 -3.05 -9.46
C PRO A 124 43.49 -4.39 -9.67
N SER A 125 42.32 -4.54 -9.06
CA SER A 125 41.49 -5.73 -9.21
C SER A 125 41.18 -5.95 -10.70
N PRO A 126 41.25 -7.18 -11.19
CA PRO A 126 40.93 -7.50 -12.58
C PRO A 126 39.49 -7.10 -12.86
N LYS A 127 39.16 -6.79 -14.13
CA LYS A 127 37.80 -6.63 -14.62
C LYS A 127 37.01 -7.85 -14.20
N GLY A 128 36.30 -7.75 -13.04
CA GLY A 128 35.63 -8.88 -12.45
C GLY A 128 34.46 -9.31 -13.35
N GLU A 129 34.38 -10.61 -13.59
CA GLU A 129 33.17 -11.20 -14.16
C GLU A 129 31.97 -10.82 -13.32
N PRO A 130 30.76 -10.64 -13.94
CA PRO A 130 29.53 -10.36 -13.22
C PRO A 130 29.33 -11.41 -12.11
N LYS A 131 29.22 -10.95 -10.85
CA LYS A 131 29.07 -11.86 -9.72
C LYS A 131 27.60 -12.04 -9.38
N PRO A 132 27.11 -13.29 -9.33
CA PRO A 132 25.76 -13.55 -8.85
C PRO A 132 25.66 -13.20 -7.35
N ILE A 133 24.60 -12.55 -6.97
CA ILE A 133 24.25 -12.34 -5.58
C ILE A 133 23.62 -13.64 -5.06
N VAL A 134 24.23 -14.25 -4.04
CA VAL A 134 23.68 -15.46 -3.40
C VAL A 134 22.57 -15.04 -2.47
N VAL A 135 21.34 -15.43 -2.81
CA VAL A 135 20.14 -15.13 -2.04
C VAL A 135 19.95 -16.19 -0.95
N LYS A 136 19.66 -15.79 0.28
CA LYS A 136 19.11 -16.70 1.29
C LYS A 136 17.69 -17.10 0.88
N GLU A 137 17.37 -18.40 0.96
CA GLU A 137 16.13 -18.99 0.39
C GLU A 137 14.80 -18.49 1.01
N GLU A 138 14.80 -17.76 2.10
CA GLU A 138 13.57 -17.24 2.70
C GLU A 138 13.12 -15.93 2.04
N VAL A 139 12.41 -16.07 0.93
CA VAL A 139 11.71 -14.94 0.30
C VAL A 139 10.30 -14.84 0.89
N ILE A 140 10.03 -13.79 1.66
CA ILE A 140 8.72 -13.55 2.20
C ILE A 140 7.76 -13.12 1.09
N GLN A 141 6.67 -13.86 0.94
CA GLN A 141 5.64 -13.51 -0.02
C GLN A 141 4.77 -12.38 0.53
N VAL A 142 4.70 -11.28 -0.22
CA VAL A 142 3.77 -10.19 0.06
C VAL A 142 2.33 -10.71 -0.05
N PRO A 143 1.46 -10.45 0.94
CA PRO A 143 0.04 -10.78 0.82
C PRO A 143 -0.54 -10.16 -0.45
N LYS A 144 -1.28 -10.94 -1.23
CA LYS A 144 -1.98 -10.38 -2.38
C LYS A 144 -3.00 -9.33 -1.92
N PRO A 145 -3.20 -8.23 -2.68
CA PRO A 145 -4.23 -7.26 -2.39
C PRO A 145 -5.57 -7.98 -2.24
N GLN A 146 -6.21 -7.80 -1.09
CA GLN A 146 -7.54 -8.34 -0.86
C GLN A 146 -8.59 -7.26 -1.09
N PRO A 147 -9.77 -7.62 -1.62
CA PRO A 147 -10.87 -6.68 -1.68
C PRO A 147 -11.25 -6.26 -0.26
N ALA A 148 -11.70 -5.01 -0.13
CA ALA A 148 -12.24 -4.51 1.13
C ALA A 148 -13.30 -5.46 1.67
N PRO A 149 -13.46 -5.59 3.00
CA PRO A 149 -14.49 -6.41 3.60
C PRO A 149 -15.89 -6.05 3.07
N GLU A 150 -16.72 -7.05 2.94
CA GLU A 150 -18.13 -6.84 2.64
C GLU A 150 -18.89 -6.55 3.94
N PRO A 151 -19.93 -5.71 3.90
CA PRO A 151 -20.82 -5.51 5.05
C PRO A 151 -21.40 -6.85 5.55
N ILE A 152 -21.76 -6.90 6.84
CA ILE A 152 -22.41 -8.08 7.44
C ILE A 152 -23.64 -8.50 6.64
N ALA A 153 -24.40 -7.50 6.16
CA ALA A 153 -25.48 -7.67 5.19
C ALA A 153 -25.56 -6.44 4.30
N PRO A 154 -26.05 -6.57 3.06
CA PRO A 154 -26.40 -5.42 2.22
C PRO A 154 -27.36 -4.48 2.96
N VAL A 155 -27.14 -3.17 2.83
CA VAL A 155 -27.95 -2.13 3.48
C VAL A 155 -28.55 -1.23 2.42
N GLU A 156 -29.88 -1.20 2.34
CA GLU A 156 -30.61 -0.20 1.55
C GLU A 156 -31.43 0.66 2.51
N PRO A 157 -31.18 1.98 2.58
CA PRO A 157 -31.91 2.84 3.51
C PRO A 157 -33.36 2.98 3.07
N LYS A 158 -34.28 2.90 4.01
CA LYS A 158 -35.68 3.23 3.77
C LYS A 158 -35.80 4.74 3.55
N LYS A 159 -36.45 5.15 2.45
CA LYS A 159 -36.50 6.54 1.98
C LYS A 159 -37.17 7.53 2.94
N GLU A 160 -37.83 7.06 3.97
CA GLU A 160 -38.79 7.84 4.77
C GLU A 160 -38.24 8.33 6.12
N LEU A 161 -37.06 7.91 6.54
CA LEU A 161 -36.51 8.35 7.82
C LEU A 161 -35.77 9.67 7.66
N PRO A 162 -36.12 10.73 8.42
CA PRO A 162 -35.50 12.03 8.30
C PRO A 162 -34.05 11.99 8.85
N HIS A 163 -33.11 12.55 8.08
CA HIS A 163 -31.69 12.57 8.42
C HIS A 163 -31.16 13.99 8.41
N LYS A 164 -30.19 14.24 9.32
CA LYS A 164 -29.39 15.45 9.35
C LYS A 164 -27.99 15.15 8.84
N PRO A 165 -27.49 15.86 7.81
CA PRO A 165 -26.12 15.68 7.32
C PRO A 165 -25.10 16.27 8.30
N TYR A 166 -24.00 15.54 8.51
CA TYR A 166 -22.79 16.00 9.17
C TYR A 166 -21.66 15.94 8.17
N ALA A 167 -20.98 17.07 7.99
CA ALA A 167 -19.92 17.21 7.01
C ALA A 167 -18.57 17.48 7.67
N ILE A 168 -17.54 16.91 7.07
CA ILE A 168 -16.13 17.13 7.42
C ILE A 168 -15.33 17.43 6.15
N SER A 169 -14.16 18.07 6.31
CA SER A 169 -13.10 18.05 5.33
C SER A 169 -12.16 16.92 5.69
N PHE A 170 -12.13 15.88 4.88
CA PHE A 170 -11.25 14.72 5.06
C PHE A 170 -10.11 14.80 4.04
N TYR A 171 -8.93 15.19 4.47
CA TYR A 171 -7.80 15.50 3.59
C TYR A 171 -8.24 16.36 2.39
N GLY A 172 -8.78 17.53 2.67
CA GLY A 172 -9.29 18.48 1.67
C GLY A 172 -10.61 18.09 1.00
N THR A 173 -11.01 16.83 1.07
CA THR A 173 -12.18 16.29 0.40
C THR A 173 -13.44 16.45 1.25
N PHE A 174 -14.50 16.95 0.65
CA PHE A 174 -15.80 17.07 1.33
C PHE A 174 -16.47 15.70 1.49
N VAL A 175 -16.70 15.31 2.75
CA VAL A 175 -17.42 14.09 3.13
C VAL A 175 -18.65 14.48 3.95
N SER A 176 -19.81 13.98 3.56
CA SER A 176 -21.06 14.21 4.27
C SER A 176 -21.79 12.90 4.53
N VAL A 177 -22.21 12.69 5.79
CA VAL A 177 -22.91 11.49 6.26
C VAL A 177 -24.17 11.89 7.00
N GLY A 178 -25.30 11.28 6.64
CA GLY A 178 -26.58 11.49 7.31
C GLY A 178 -26.66 10.69 8.61
N PHE A 179 -27.08 11.35 9.69
CA PHE A 179 -27.48 10.71 10.95
C PHE A 179 -28.97 10.92 11.20
N PRO A 180 -29.64 10.05 11.96
CA PRO A 180 -31.06 10.23 12.29
C PRO A 180 -31.32 11.63 12.87
N THR A 181 -32.38 12.30 12.42
CA THR A 181 -32.73 13.64 12.94
C THR A 181 -33.03 13.59 14.44
N ASN A 182 -33.71 12.54 14.88
CA ASN A 182 -34.02 12.28 16.29
C ASN A 182 -32.98 11.34 16.93
N ASP A 183 -31.71 11.51 16.56
CA ASP A 183 -30.62 10.72 17.13
C ASP A 183 -30.47 11.03 18.62
N ALA A 184 -31.04 10.16 19.43
CA ALA A 184 -30.93 10.18 20.89
C ALA A 184 -29.85 9.22 21.40
N PHE A 185 -28.93 8.77 20.53
CA PHE A 185 -27.88 7.86 20.95
C PHE A 185 -26.96 8.50 22.00
N LYS A 186 -26.93 7.85 23.16
CA LYS A 186 -26.10 8.22 24.30
C LYS A 186 -25.73 6.96 25.07
N LEU A 187 -24.48 6.85 25.49
CA LEU A 187 -24.05 5.79 26.38
C LEU A 187 -24.50 6.10 27.80
N GLU A 188 -25.25 5.17 28.40
CA GLU A 188 -25.70 5.27 29.80
C GLU A 188 -24.57 4.91 30.79
N GLY A 189 -23.44 4.42 30.27
CA GLY A 189 -22.26 3.99 31.01
C GLY A 189 -21.49 2.90 30.26
N LEU A 190 -20.43 2.37 30.90
CA LEU A 190 -19.50 1.42 30.29
C LEU A 190 -19.68 -0.03 30.81
N SER A 191 -20.79 -0.34 31.53
CA SER A 191 -21.06 -1.73 31.88
C SER A 191 -21.45 -2.54 30.64
N GLU A 192 -21.20 -3.83 30.69
CA GLU A 192 -21.43 -4.78 29.60
C GLU A 192 -22.87 -4.74 29.08
N GLU A 193 -23.88 -4.69 30.00
CA GLU A 193 -25.28 -4.57 29.63
C GLU A 193 -25.60 -3.24 28.95
N LYS A 194 -25.03 -2.13 29.43
CA LYS A 194 -25.26 -0.80 28.83
C LYS A 194 -24.66 -0.70 27.44
N LEU A 195 -23.47 -1.27 27.23
CA LEU A 195 -22.84 -1.36 25.92
C LEU A 195 -23.64 -2.26 24.97
N ALA A 196 -24.12 -3.43 25.45
CA ALA A 196 -24.99 -4.30 24.66
C ALA A 196 -26.32 -3.62 24.27
N LYS A 197 -26.94 -2.86 25.18
CA LYS A 197 -28.13 -2.05 24.90
C LYS A 197 -27.85 -0.98 23.84
N ALA A 198 -26.72 -0.28 23.96
CA ALA A 198 -26.29 0.72 23.00
C ALA A 198 -26.06 0.11 21.61
N TRP A 199 -25.45 -1.09 21.53
CA TRP A 199 -25.27 -1.81 20.27
C TRP A 199 -26.60 -2.12 19.59
N THR A 200 -27.57 -2.63 20.37
CA THR A 200 -28.93 -2.92 19.86
C THR A 200 -29.62 -1.64 19.33
N GLN A 201 -29.42 -0.50 20.01
CA GLN A 201 -29.96 0.79 19.55
C GLN A 201 -29.35 1.21 18.20
N LEU A 202 -28.03 1.14 18.02
CA LEU A 202 -27.37 1.49 16.77
C LEU A 202 -27.68 0.51 15.64
N SER A 203 -28.01 -0.73 15.94
CA SER A 203 -28.38 -1.74 14.94
C SER A 203 -29.82 -1.60 14.42
N SER A 204 -30.55 -0.59 14.87
CA SER A 204 -31.89 -0.28 14.36
C SER A 204 -31.85 0.34 12.95
N GLU A 205 -32.96 0.24 12.22
CA GLU A 205 -33.12 0.80 10.87
C GLU A 205 -32.82 2.30 10.79
N ALA A 206 -32.90 3.03 11.91
CA ALA A 206 -32.62 4.46 11.96
C ALA A 206 -31.19 4.80 11.51
N TYR A 207 -30.22 3.90 11.71
CA TYR A 207 -28.82 4.11 11.33
C TYR A 207 -28.43 3.52 9.97
N ASP A 208 -29.37 2.93 9.23
CA ASP A 208 -29.10 2.34 7.92
C ASP A 208 -28.60 3.36 6.91
N VAL A 209 -29.14 4.60 6.94
CA VAL A 209 -28.64 5.69 6.11
C VAL A 209 -27.20 6.05 6.46
N THR A 210 -26.87 6.11 7.74
CA THR A 210 -25.49 6.38 8.20
C THR A 210 -24.54 5.32 7.65
N LEU A 211 -24.87 4.03 7.84
CA LEU A 211 -24.07 2.92 7.36
C LEU A 211 -23.93 2.91 5.83
N ASN A 212 -25.04 3.14 5.10
CA ASN A 212 -25.00 3.20 3.64
C ASN A 212 -24.14 4.36 3.14
N ASN A 213 -24.26 5.56 3.76
CA ASN A 213 -23.47 6.72 3.38
C ASN A 213 -21.97 6.45 3.56
N VAL A 214 -21.52 5.89 4.69
CA VAL A 214 -20.09 5.63 4.91
C VAL A 214 -19.55 4.56 3.96
N LEU A 215 -20.34 3.52 3.65
CA LEU A 215 -19.97 2.51 2.65
C LEU A 215 -19.87 3.11 1.24
N ALA A 216 -20.81 4.01 0.87
CA ALA A 216 -20.76 4.74 -0.38
C ALA A 216 -19.53 5.65 -0.46
N MET A 217 -19.18 6.38 0.61
CA MET A 217 -17.99 7.22 0.67
C MET A 217 -16.73 6.38 0.51
N ARG A 218 -16.59 5.25 1.22
CA ARG A 218 -15.47 4.31 1.04
C ARG A 218 -15.27 3.93 -0.44
N LYS A 219 -16.36 3.56 -1.11
CA LYS A 219 -16.34 3.17 -2.52
C LYS A 219 -16.02 4.34 -3.45
N ASN A 220 -16.69 5.47 -3.29
CA ASN A 220 -16.55 6.64 -4.17
C ASN A 220 -15.16 7.24 -4.10
N LEU A 221 -14.60 7.35 -2.90
CA LEU A 221 -13.26 7.87 -2.66
C LEU A 221 -12.17 6.79 -2.84
N SER A 222 -12.55 5.54 -3.14
CA SER A 222 -11.62 4.40 -3.24
C SER A 222 -10.74 4.25 -2.01
N LEU A 223 -11.28 4.54 -0.80
CA LEU A 223 -10.49 4.53 0.42
C LEU A 223 -9.93 3.14 0.68
N CYS A 224 -8.63 3.09 1.00
CA CYS A 224 -8.02 1.94 1.62
C CYS A 224 -8.61 1.72 3.03
N ASP A 225 -8.29 0.58 3.64
CA ASP A 225 -8.87 0.25 4.94
C ASP A 225 -8.48 1.26 6.02
N TRP A 226 -7.23 1.73 6.04
CA TRP A 226 -6.78 2.74 7.01
C TRP A 226 -7.48 4.08 6.81
N GLY A 227 -7.55 4.58 5.57
CA GLY A 227 -8.30 5.81 5.27
C GLY A 227 -9.77 5.71 5.65
N TYR A 228 -10.38 4.53 5.52
CA TYR A 228 -11.75 4.31 5.98
C TYR A 228 -11.87 4.35 7.51
N VAL A 229 -10.91 3.76 8.25
CA VAL A 229 -10.85 3.84 9.72
C VAL A 229 -10.78 5.30 10.18
N GLU A 230 -9.91 6.10 9.58
CA GLU A 230 -9.75 7.52 9.92
C GLU A 230 -10.99 8.36 9.55
N MET A 231 -11.59 8.10 8.39
CA MET A 231 -12.84 8.78 7.98
C MET A 231 -13.98 8.49 8.97
N LEU A 232 -14.12 7.24 9.41
CA LEU A 232 -15.14 6.87 10.39
C LEU A 232 -14.90 7.51 11.76
N GLN A 233 -13.64 7.62 12.18
CA GLN A 233 -13.29 8.36 13.38
C GLN A 233 -13.70 9.83 13.25
N ALA A 234 -13.26 10.50 12.18
CA ALA A 234 -13.51 11.91 11.96
C ALA A 234 -15.01 12.26 11.91
N ILE A 235 -15.82 11.45 11.22
CA ILE A 235 -17.27 11.70 11.13
C ILE A 235 -17.99 11.40 12.44
N SER A 236 -17.55 10.37 13.18
CA SER A 236 -18.11 10.06 14.50
C SER A 236 -17.79 11.16 15.53
N GLU A 237 -16.55 11.66 15.52
CA GLU A 237 -16.15 12.80 16.35
C GLU A 237 -16.87 14.10 15.94
N LYS A 238 -17.13 14.30 14.66
CA LYS A 238 -17.94 15.44 14.19
C LYS A 238 -19.36 15.40 14.74
N ARG A 239 -19.93 14.20 14.88
CA ARG A 239 -21.31 14.03 15.39
C ARG A 239 -21.39 14.10 16.91
N TYR A 240 -20.48 13.42 17.61
CA TYR A 240 -20.58 13.20 19.07
C TYR A 240 -19.46 13.91 19.88
N GLY A 241 -18.54 14.61 19.24
CA GLY A 241 -17.33 15.10 19.89
C GLY A 241 -16.33 13.98 20.16
N LYS A 242 -15.24 14.27 20.88
CA LYS A 242 -14.23 13.28 21.27
C LYS A 242 -14.66 12.53 22.54
N THR A 243 -15.71 11.75 22.43
CA THR A 243 -16.38 11.05 23.54
C THR A 243 -16.41 9.53 23.33
N ASN A 244 -16.85 8.79 24.34
CA ASN A 244 -17.06 7.35 24.22
C ASN A 244 -18.15 6.99 23.20
N GLU A 245 -19.13 7.87 22.99
CA GLU A 245 -20.17 7.71 21.95
C GLU A 245 -19.55 7.72 20.55
N ALA A 246 -18.59 8.62 20.29
CA ALA A 246 -17.88 8.65 19.00
C ALA A 246 -17.08 7.36 18.77
N VAL A 247 -16.36 6.89 19.78
CA VAL A 247 -15.60 5.63 19.72
C VAL A 247 -16.54 4.44 19.49
N PHE A 248 -17.67 4.40 20.17
CA PHE A 248 -18.65 3.33 20.02
C PHE A 248 -19.31 3.33 18.65
N MET A 249 -19.64 4.52 18.12
CA MET A 249 -20.18 4.67 16.76
C MET A 249 -19.14 4.22 15.72
N GLN A 250 -17.89 4.63 15.83
CA GLN A 250 -16.81 4.17 14.95
C GLN A 250 -16.68 2.63 14.98
N ALA A 251 -16.69 2.02 16.16
CA ALA A 251 -16.63 0.58 16.32
C ALA A 251 -17.83 -0.12 15.65
N PHE A 252 -19.03 0.40 15.87
CA PHE A 252 -20.24 -0.10 15.22
C PHE A 252 -20.14 -0.05 13.69
N LEU A 253 -19.80 1.11 13.12
CA LEU A 253 -19.69 1.28 11.67
C LEU A 253 -18.61 0.40 11.06
N LEU A 254 -17.43 0.27 11.69
CA LEU A 254 -16.37 -0.64 11.25
C LEU A 254 -16.84 -2.10 11.25
N SER A 255 -17.47 -2.51 12.33
CA SER A 255 -17.97 -3.87 12.50
C SER A 255 -19.05 -4.20 11.46
N GLN A 256 -20.06 -3.32 11.28
CA GLN A 256 -21.11 -3.50 10.27
C GLN A 256 -20.57 -3.48 8.83
N SER A 257 -19.42 -2.81 8.61
CA SER A 257 -18.69 -2.82 7.33
C SER A 257 -17.86 -4.08 7.11
N GLY A 258 -17.89 -5.05 8.06
CA GLY A 258 -17.22 -6.35 7.95
C GLY A 258 -15.79 -6.38 8.46
N TYR A 259 -15.31 -5.34 9.15
CA TYR A 259 -13.97 -5.33 9.72
C TYR A 259 -13.87 -6.07 11.05
N LYS A 260 -12.76 -6.77 11.24
CA LYS A 260 -12.42 -7.46 12.47
C LYS A 260 -11.91 -6.45 13.49
N ILE A 261 -12.78 -6.09 14.43
CA ILE A 261 -12.48 -5.13 15.49
C ILE A 261 -12.81 -5.73 16.86
N ARG A 262 -12.31 -5.10 17.91
CA ARG A 262 -12.77 -5.35 19.29
C ARG A 262 -12.99 -4.01 20.00
N LEU A 263 -14.04 -3.97 20.81
CA LEU A 263 -14.23 -2.90 21.79
C LEU A 263 -13.41 -3.22 23.03
N ALA A 264 -12.81 -2.20 23.61
CA ALA A 264 -12.04 -2.30 24.83
C ALA A 264 -12.27 -1.10 25.75
N THR A 265 -11.99 -1.27 27.04
CA THR A 265 -12.09 -0.21 28.03
C THR A 265 -11.00 -0.35 29.10
N ASP A 266 -10.61 0.80 29.67
CA ASP A 266 -9.84 0.91 30.90
C ASP A 266 -10.72 1.28 32.12
N ASN A 267 -12.04 1.08 32.01
CA ASN A 267 -13.13 1.47 32.91
C ASN A 267 -13.51 2.98 32.89
N SER A 268 -12.73 3.83 32.23
CA SER A 268 -13.03 5.27 32.10
C SER A 268 -13.32 5.66 30.64
N LYS A 269 -12.64 5.03 29.71
CA LYS A 269 -12.73 5.29 28.26
C LYS A 269 -12.93 4.03 27.47
N LEU A 270 -13.58 4.18 26.33
CA LEU A 270 -13.68 3.15 25.29
C LEU A 270 -12.55 3.33 24.26
N TYR A 271 -12.16 2.20 23.69
CA TYR A 271 -11.18 2.11 22.62
C TYR A 271 -11.67 1.13 21.55
N VAL A 272 -11.33 1.43 20.30
CA VAL A 272 -11.46 0.49 19.18
C VAL A 272 -10.10 -0.14 18.94
N LEU A 273 -10.08 -1.46 18.90
CA LEU A 273 -8.92 -2.24 18.49
C LEU A 273 -9.21 -2.83 17.12
N VAL A 274 -8.32 -2.61 16.17
CA VAL A 274 -8.44 -3.16 14.81
C VAL A 274 -7.45 -4.31 14.60
N ALA A 275 -7.93 -5.42 14.07
CA ALA A 275 -7.04 -6.50 13.64
C ALA A 275 -6.37 -6.08 12.33
N SER A 276 -5.07 -6.32 12.19
CA SER A 276 -4.31 -6.00 10.99
C SER A 276 -3.66 -7.25 10.39
N GLN A 277 -3.58 -7.32 9.06
CA GLN A 277 -2.78 -8.30 8.34
C GLN A 277 -1.27 -8.01 8.42
N TYR A 278 -0.92 -6.77 8.80
CA TYR A 278 0.44 -6.25 8.92
C TYR A 278 0.76 -6.00 10.38
N ASN A 279 2.02 -6.14 10.75
CA ASN A 279 2.51 -5.71 12.05
C ASN A 279 2.79 -4.21 11.97
N ILE A 280 2.11 -3.41 12.82
CA ILE A 280 2.22 -1.95 12.84
C ILE A 280 3.34 -1.56 13.81
N PHE A 281 4.27 -0.73 13.36
CA PHE A 281 5.34 -0.21 14.19
C PHE A 281 4.82 0.82 15.20
N SER A 282 5.53 0.95 16.30
CA SER A 282 5.34 1.98 17.34
C SER A 282 3.98 1.98 18.03
N ILE A 283 3.12 0.99 17.75
CA ILE A 283 1.83 0.82 18.42
C ILE A 283 1.86 -0.50 19.22
N PRO A 284 1.58 -0.50 20.54
CA PRO A 284 1.42 -1.73 21.31
C PRO A 284 0.21 -2.50 20.78
N TYR A 285 0.21 -3.84 20.92
CA TYR A 285 -0.89 -4.66 20.46
C TYR A 285 -1.37 -5.63 21.53
N TYR A 286 -2.58 -6.12 21.36
CA TYR A 286 -3.19 -7.16 22.17
C TYR A 286 -3.39 -8.41 21.32
N GLU A 287 -3.03 -9.56 21.85
CA GLU A 287 -3.22 -10.82 21.13
C GLU A 287 -4.46 -11.55 21.66
N ILE A 288 -5.42 -11.81 20.76
CA ILE A 288 -6.67 -12.49 21.07
C ILE A 288 -6.83 -13.65 20.08
N SER A 289 -6.79 -14.87 20.58
CA SER A 289 -6.90 -16.09 19.77
C SER A 289 -5.94 -16.10 18.57
N GLY A 290 -4.67 -15.75 18.79
CA GLY A 290 -3.62 -15.72 17.77
C GLY A 290 -3.72 -14.57 16.75
N THR A 291 -4.62 -13.61 16.97
CA THR A 291 -4.75 -12.41 16.14
C THR A 291 -4.29 -11.18 16.91
N LYS A 292 -3.44 -10.37 16.28
CA LYS A 292 -2.98 -9.09 16.82
C LYS A 292 -4.02 -8.00 16.57
N PHE A 293 -4.38 -7.29 17.62
CA PHE A 293 -5.29 -6.15 17.59
C PHE A 293 -4.57 -4.90 18.05
N TYR A 294 -4.61 -3.87 17.25
CA TYR A 294 -3.94 -2.59 17.46
C TYR A 294 -4.96 -1.55 17.93
N PRO A 295 -4.75 -0.94 19.11
CA PRO A 295 -5.66 0.08 19.62
C PRO A 295 -5.49 1.40 18.84
N LEU A 296 -6.61 2.03 18.53
CA LEU A 296 -6.60 3.38 18.00
C LEU A 296 -6.51 4.37 19.19
N ASN A 297 -5.44 5.17 19.24
CA ASN A 297 -5.24 6.24 20.26
C ASN A 297 -5.22 5.77 21.72
N CYS A 298 -4.63 4.60 21.99
CA CYS A 298 -4.51 4.08 23.35
C CYS A 298 -3.07 3.67 23.66
N THR A 299 -2.60 4.06 24.85
CA THR A 299 -1.28 3.69 25.40
C THR A 299 -1.39 2.84 26.66
N SER A 300 -2.58 2.39 27.04
CA SER A 300 -2.79 1.58 28.24
C SER A 300 -2.04 0.26 28.14
N LYS A 301 -1.44 -0.17 29.25
CA LYS A 301 -0.75 -1.47 29.34
C LYS A 301 -1.70 -2.64 29.58
N GLN A 302 -2.93 -2.37 30.02
CA GLN A 302 -3.93 -3.38 30.28
C GLN A 302 -5.32 -2.85 29.91
N LEU A 303 -6.08 -3.63 29.15
CA LEU A 303 -7.46 -3.32 28.77
C LEU A 303 -8.38 -4.49 29.08
N TYR A 304 -9.63 -4.14 29.34
CA TYR A 304 -10.76 -5.08 29.37
C TYR A 304 -11.35 -5.12 27.96
N ILE A 305 -11.26 -6.25 27.29
CA ILE A 305 -11.57 -6.36 25.85
C ILE A 305 -12.74 -7.29 25.64
N CYS A 306 -13.74 -6.84 24.87
CA CYS A 306 -14.86 -7.65 24.42
C CYS A 306 -14.43 -8.62 23.32
N LYS A 307 -14.59 -9.93 23.51
CA LYS A 307 -14.26 -10.95 22.52
C LYS A 307 -15.38 -11.22 21.51
N ALA A 308 -16.54 -10.55 21.61
CA ALA A 308 -17.63 -10.70 20.67
C ALA A 308 -17.17 -10.45 19.24
N SER A 309 -17.63 -11.28 18.31
CA SER A 309 -17.18 -11.28 16.90
C SER A 309 -18.31 -11.67 15.97
N PHE A 310 -18.19 -11.26 14.70
CA PHE A 310 -19.01 -11.74 13.60
C PHE A 310 -18.29 -12.85 12.81
N ASP A 311 -19.03 -13.76 12.19
CA ASP A 311 -18.47 -14.97 11.57
C ASP A 311 -17.51 -14.71 10.40
N LYS A 312 -17.67 -13.61 9.66
CA LYS A 312 -16.91 -13.32 8.42
C LYS A 312 -16.08 -12.03 8.50
N GLU A 313 -15.78 -11.56 9.70
CA GLU A 313 -14.99 -10.35 9.88
C GLU A 313 -13.56 -10.48 9.31
N LYS A 314 -13.04 -9.42 8.70
CA LYS A 314 -11.70 -9.39 8.11
C LYS A 314 -10.81 -8.34 8.77
N ALA A 315 -9.55 -8.71 8.98
CA ALA A 315 -8.52 -7.77 9.41
C ALA A 315 -8.30 -6.66 8.36
N ILE A 316 -7.90 -5.46 8.80
CA ILE A 316 -7.52 -4.39 7.88
C ILE A 316 -6.25 -4.76 7.12
N SER A 317 -6.19 -4.30 5.87
CA SER A 317 -4.98 -4.32 5.05
C SER A 317 -4.37 -2.92 5.03
N LEU A 318 -3.04 -2.84 5.20
CA LEU A 318 -2.31 -1.58 5.03
C LEU A 318 -1.76 -1.43 3.60
N GLN A 319 -2.21 -2.24 2.66
CA GLN A 319 -1.79 -2.14 1.28
C GLN A 319 -2.62 -1.10 0.52
N LEU A 320 -1.94 -0.16 -0.11
CA LEU A 320 -2.52 0.85 -0.97
C LEU A 320 -2.47 0.38 -2.43
N SER A 321 -3.36 -0.55 -2.79
CA SER A 321 -3.41 -1.13 -4.15
C SER A 321 -4.07 -0.23 -5.20
N LYS A 322 -4.74 0.83 -4.76
CA LYS A 322 -5.45 1.79 -5.62
C LYS A 322 -5.20 3.22 -5.16
N GLU A 323 -5.25 4.13 -6.11
CA GLU A 323 -5.23 5.56 -5.84
C GLU A 323 -6.45 5.96 -5.00
N GLN A 324 -6.21 6.71 -3.92
CA GLN A 324 -7.27 7.34 -3.14
C GLN A 324 -7.81 8.54 -3.93
N LYS A 325 -9.12 8.60 -4.12
CA LYS A 325 -9.77 9.70 -4.88
C LYS A 325 -10.07 10.89 -3.95
N LEU A 326 -9.02 11.48 -3.42
CA LEU A 326 -9.12 12.73 -2.67
C LEU A 326 -9.23 13.90 -3.64
N ASP A 327 -9.90 14.99 -3.22
CA ASP A 327 -9.97 16.22 -4.01
C ASP A 327 -8.56 16.72 -4.33
N THR A 328 -8.40 17.31 -5.50
CA THR A 328 -7.08 17.68 -5.99
C THR A 328 -6.72 19.10 -5.56
N GLU A 329 -5.69 19.20 -4.72
CA GLU A 329 -5.00 20.45 -4.39
C GLU A 329 -3.55 20.35 -4.86
N LEU A 330 -3.27 20.87 -6.05
CA LEU A 330 -1.94 20.78 -6.65
C LEU A 330 -0.95 21.73 -5.97
N THR A 331 0.21 21.20 -5.65
CA THR A 331 1.36 22.02 -5.22
C THR A 331 1.93 22.84 -6.39
N THR A 332 2.72 23.88 -6.08
CA THR A 332 3.55 24.53 -7.11
C THR A 332 4.43 23.48 -7.79
N PRO A 333 4.47 23.44 -9.15
CA PRO A 333 5.28 22.46 -9.87
C PRO A 333 6.77 22.58 -9.50
N ARG A 334 7.35 21.47 -9.06
CA ARG A 334 8.78 21.35 -8.77
C ARG A 334 9.52 21.00 -10.07
N LYS A 335 10.57 21.75 -10.39
CA LYS A 335 11.48 21.41 -11.49
C LYS A 335 12.52 20.40 -10.99
N LEU A 336 12.53 19.22 -11.58
CA LEU A 336 13.52 18.17 -11.34
C LEU A 336 14.39 18.01 -12.58
N THR A 337 15.69 18.14 -12.42
CA THR A 337 16.66 18.10 -13.53
C THR A 337 17.77 17.12 -13.20
N SER A 338 17.96 16.11 -14.04
CA SER A 338 19.09 15.20 -13.93
C SER A 338 20.34 15.78 -14.59
N LYS A 339 21.52 15.32 -14.15
CA LYS A 339 22.80 15.66 -14.78
C LYS A 339 22.88 15.21 -16.25
N TYR A 340 22.04 14.28 -16.68
CA TYR A 340 22.04 13.67 -18.02
C TYR A 340 20.91 14.19 -18.91
N GLY A 341 20.46 15.42 -18.66
CA GLY A 341 19.60 16.17 -19.58
C GLY A 341 18.09 15.86 -19.46
N VAL A 342 17.65 15.06 -18.48
CA VAL A 342 16.22 14.86 -18.21
C VAL A 342 15.73 16.01 -17.34
N THR A 343 14.74 16.76 -17.80
CA THR A 343 14.06 17.80 -17.01
C THR A 343 12.57 17.56 -17.03
N VAL A 344 11.96 17.54 -15.86
CA VAL A 344 10.52 17.38 -15.67
C VAL A 344 9.99 18.42 -14.68
N HIS A 345 8.71 18.77 -14.81
CA HIS A 345 7.99 19.60 -13.84
C HIS A 345 6.89 18.75 -13.24
N VAL A 346 6.91 18.58 -11.93
CA VAL A 346 5.98 17.70 -11.21
C VAL A 346 5.23 18.50 -10.14
N ALA A 347 3.92 18.49 -10.22
CA ALA A 347 3.04 18.93 -9.15
C ALA A 347 2.40 17.68 -8.51
N VAL A 348 2.28 17.66 -7.21
CA VAL A 348 1.66 16.56 -6.46
C VAL A 348 0.36 17.04 -5.81
N ASN A 349 -0.56 16.12 -5.54
CA ASN A 349 -1.76 16.43 -4.78
C ASN A 349 -1.40 16.55 -3.29
N LYS A 350 -1.49 17.77 -2.73
CA LYS A 350 -1.18 18.05 -1.32
C LYS A 350 -2.04 17.21 -0.36
N ASN A 351 -3.30 16.98 -0.70
CA ASN A 351 -4.21 16.17 0.11
C ASN A 351 -3.75 14.70 0.21
N THR A 352 -3.16 14.17 -0.87
CA THR A 352 -2.54 12.83 -0.87
C THR A 352 -1.28 12.80 0.01
N ILE A 353 -0.45 13.83 -0.04
CA ILE A 353 0.74 13.95 0.83
C ILE A 353 0.32 14.02 2.30
N ASP A 354 -0.71 14.81 2.62
CA ASP A 354 -1.22 14.92 3.99
C ASP A 354 -1.79 13.60 4.49
N PHE A 355 -2.44 12.81 3.64
CA PHE A 355 -2.86 11.46 3.97
C PHE A 355 -1.67 10.53 4.25
N PHE A 356 -0.61 10.57 3.42
CA PHE A 356 0.58 9.75 3.62
C PHE A 356 1.33 10.11 4.90
N ASN A 357 1.34 11.37 5.30
CA ASN A 357 1.94 11.83 6.55
C ASN A 357 1.33 11.20 7.81
N HIS A 358 0.09 10.70 7.74
CA HIS A 358 -0.62 10.04 8.83
C HIS A 358 -0.71 8.52 8.64
N TYR A 359 -0.14 7.99 7.54
CA TYR A 359 -0.22 6.56 7.25
C TYR A 359 0.73 5.76 8.16
N PRO A 360 0.28 4.65 8.76
CA PRO A 360 1.12 3.89 9.68
C PRO A 360 2.22 3.13 8.95
N SER A 361 3.42 3.15 9.49
CA SER A 361 4.50 2.26 9.05
C SER A 361 4.26 0.85 9.59
N ALA A 362 4.48 -0.16 8.73
CA ALA A 362 4.18 -1.55 9.05
C ALA A 362 5.07 -2.53 8.27
N TYR A 363 5.11 -3.78 8.73
CA TYR A 363 5.88 -4.85 8.09
C TYR A 363 5.07 -6.16 8.00
N ILE A 364 5.54 -7.11 7.20
CA ILE A 364 4.85 -8.36 6.89
C ILE A 364 5.50 -9.52 7.66
N GLY A 365 4.68 -10.38 8.24
CA GLY A 365 5.17 -11.56 8.95
C GLY A 365 6.10 -11.22 10.11
N ASN A 366 7.28 -11.82 10.14
CA ASN A 366 8.31 -11.60 11.17
C ASN A 366 9.54 -10.86 10.62
N ASP A 367 9.49 -10.41 9.36
CA ASP A 367 10.61 -9.75 8.70
C ASP A 367 10.36 -8.25 8.56
N VAL A 368 11.04 -7.48 9.38
CA VAL A 368 10.94 -6.01 9.42
C VAL A 368 11.51 -5.36 8.15
N THR A 369 12.33 -6.06 7.36
CA THR A 369 12.84 -5.54 6.08
C THR A 369 11.74 -5.41 5.02
N THR A 370 10.58 -6.02 5.24
CA THR A 370 9.42 -5.89 4.37
C THR A 370 8.67 -4.56 4.52
N LYS A 371 9.14 -3.66 5.41
CA LYS A 371 8.52 -2.35 5.66
C LYS A 371 8.30 -1.55 4.35
N TRP A 372 9.23 -1.63 3.40
CA TRP A 372 9.17 -0.85 2.15
C TRP A 372 8.17 -1.37 1.11
N VAL A 373 7.62 -2.58 1.30
CA VAL A 373 6.70 -3.19 0.32
C VAL A 373 5.42 -2.38 0.13
N VAL A 374 4.86 -1.83 1.22
CA VAL A 374 3.66 -1.00 1.15
C VAL A 374 3.95 0.26 0.32
N TYR A 375 5.05 0.93 0.60
CA TYR A 375 5.48 2.15 -0.09
C TYR A 375 5.73 1.91 -1.59
N ALA A 376 6.53 0.89 -1.92
CA ALA A 376 6.89 0.56 -3.30
C ALA A 376 5.71 0.05 -4.14
N ASN A 377 4.70 -0.59 -3.52
CA ASN A 377 3.51 -1.08 -4.22
C ASN A 377 2.40 -0.04 -4.34
N THR A 378 2.49 1.08 -3.64
CA THR A 378 1.51 2.16 -3.76
C THR A 378 1.63 2.87 -5.12
N PRO A 379 0.53 2.97 -5.90
CA PRO A 379 0.56 3.64 -7.18
C PRO A 379 0.69 5.17 -7.00
N LEU A 380 1.37 5.82 -7.94
CA LEU A 380 1.33 7.28 -8.06
C LEU A 380 -0.08 7.73 -8.45
N ASP A 381 -0.47 8.92 -8.00
CA ASP A 381 -1.76 9.51 -8.34
C ASP A 381 -1.84 9.97 -9.81
N LYS A 382 -3.06 10.25 -10.27
CA LYS A 382 -3.31 10.65 -11.65
C LYS A 382 -2.64 11.98 -12.01
N SER A 383 -2.51 12.91 -11.08
CA SER A 383 -1.89 14.22 -11.33
C SER A 383 -0.40 14.06 -11.67
N ILE A 384 0.31 13.23 -10.92
CA ILE A 384 1.71 12.89 -11.17
C ILE A 384 1.85 12.11 -12.49
N LYS A 385 1.01 11.08 -12.71
CA LYS A 385 1.06 10.28 -13.93
C LYS A 385 0.84 11.12 -15.19
N ASN A 386 -0.03 12.11 -15.15
CA ASN A 386 -0.33 12.96 -16.30
C ASN A 386 0.81 13.94 -16.66
N THR A 387 1.70 14.25 -15.73
CA THR A 387 2.82 15.19 -15.94
C THR A 387 4.15 14.47 -16.09
N LEU A 388 4.50 13.61 -15.15
CA LEU A 388 5.79 12.92 -15.08
C LEU A 388 5.95 11.85 -16.16
N TYR A 389 4.93 10.98 -16.34
CA TYR A 389 5.07 9.84 -17.25
C TYR A 389 5.23 10.24 -18.72
N PRO A 390 4.44 11.18 -19.29
CA PRO A 390 4.68 11.62 -20.67
C PRO A 390 6.07 12.23 -20.87
N ALA A 391 6.56 12.99 -19.87
CA ALA A 391 7.88 13.59 -19.93
C ALA A 391 9.00 12.52 -19.93
N LEU A 392 8.92 11.53 -19.04
CA LEU A 392 9.89 10.43 -19.00
C LEU A 392 9.77 9.51 -20.23
N LYS A 393 8.56 9.15 -20.66
CA LYS A 393 8.33 8.35 -21.87
C LYS A 393 8.93 9.01 -23.12
N LYS A 394 8.82 10.33 -23.24
CA LYS A 394 9.46 11.08 -24.33
C LYS A 394 10.99 10.93 -24.32
N GLN A 395 11.59 10.90 -23.12
CA GLN A 395 13.03 10.79 -22.95
C GLN A 395 13.59 9.39 -23.27
N ILE A 396 12.77 8.36 -23.15
CA ILE A 396 13.16 6.95 -23.39
C ILE A 396 12.61 6.40 -24.71
N ALA A 397 11.89 7.23 -25.49
CA ALA A 397 11.29 6.81 -26.76
C ALA A 397 12.37 6.31 -27.74
N GLY A 398 12.14 5.11 -28.30
CA GLY A 398 13.07 4.46 -29.23
C GLY A 398 14.28 3.79 -28.59
N LEU A 399 14.45 3.87 -27.26
CA LEU A 399 15.50 3.15 -26.54
C LEU A 399 15.09 1.70 -26.30
N ASN A 400 16.07 0.79 -26.23
CA ASN A 400 15.87 -0.55 -25.73
C ASN A 400 15.65 -0.53 -24.20
N GLU A 401 15.21 -1.66 -23.60
CA GLU A 401 14.91 -1.77 -22.17
C GLU A 401 16.09 -1.33 -21.29
N ARG A 402 17.30 -1.79 -21.61
CA ARG A 402 18.53 -1.47 -20.86
C ARG A 402 18.76 0.03 -20.79
N ASP A 403 18.75 0.70 -21.94
CA ASP A 403 19.05 2.13 -22.02
C ASP A 403 17.92 2.98 -21.46
N ALA A 404 16.65 2.53 -21.60
CA ALA A 404 15.49 3.16 -20.99
C ALA A 404 15.57 3.10 -19.45
N VAL A 405 15.85 1.93 -18.87
CA VAL A 405 16.02 1.75 -17.41
C VAL A 405 17.21 2.56 -16.92
N ASN A 406 18.35 2.55 -17.63
CA ASN A 406 19.53 3.32 -17.25
C ASN A 406 19.26 4.83 -17.24
N LYS A 407 18.45 5.32 -18.18
CA LYS A 407 18.05 6.74 -18.21
C LYS A 407 17.15 7.13 -17.04
N ILE A 408 16.21 6.26 -16.65
CA ILE A 408 15.39 6.45 -15.45
C ILE A 408 16.25 6.36 -14.19
N LEU A 409 17.20 5.41 -14.12
CA LEU A 409 18.15 5.28 -13.03
C LEU A 409 18.93 6.58 -12.83
N ASN A 410 19.55 7.10 -13.89
CA ASN A 410 20.30 8.35 -13.87
C ASN A 410 19.45 9.56 -13.46
N PHE A 411 18.16 9.57 -13.86
CA PHE A 411 17.23 10.61 -13.41
C PHE A 411 17.05 10.55 -11.88
N VAL A 412 16.77 9.37 -11.32
CA VAL A 412 16.57 9.24 -9.87
C VAL A 412 17.86 9.49 -9.10
N GLN A 413 19.00 9.03 -9.61
CA GLN A 413 20.32 9.26 -8.99
C GLN A 413 20.66 10.74 -8.83
N THR A 414 20.26 11.60 -9.78
CA THR A 414 20.84 12.95 -9.90
C THR A 414 19.86 14.10 -9.85
N ALA A 415 18.54 13.84 -9.91
CA ALA A 415 17.52 14.89 -9.84
C ALA A 415 17.11 15.27 -8.41
N PHE A 416 17.54 14.51 -7.40
CA PHE A 416 17.18 14.69 -6.00
C PHE A 416 18.41 15.01 -5.16
N VAL A 417 18.23 15.82 -4.12
CA VAL A 417 19.26 16.06 -3.11
C VAL A 417 19.21 14.91 -2.10
N TYR A 418 20.37 14.36 -1.78
CA TYR A 418 20.48 13.35 -0.73
C TYR A 418 20.64 14.02 0.64
N GLU A 419 19.84 13.62 1.61
CA GLU A 419 20.02 13.98 3.00
C GLU A 419 19.46 12.86 3.88
N TYR A 420 20.00 12.71 5.06
CA TYR A 420 19.60 11.70 6.02
C TYR A 420 18.33 12.09 6.77
N ASP A 421 17.47 11.10 7.00
CA ASP A 421 16.20 11.27 7.69
C ASP A 421 16.33 11.82 9.12
N ASP A 422 17.34 11.38 9.87
CA ASP A 422 17.61 11.83 11.22
C ASP A 422 17.85 13.35 11.29
N LYS A 423 18.46 13.93 10.27
CA LYS A 423 18.68 15.38 10.17
C LYS A 423 17.45 16.17 9.78
N VAL A 424 16.58 15.58 8.95
CA VAL A 424 15.41 16.27 8.40
C VAL A 424 14.16 16.03 9.24
N TRP A 425 13.96 14.78 9.69
CA TRP A 425 12.75 14.30 10.34
C TRP A 425 12.94 13.93 11.80
N GLY A 426 14.19 13.81 12.26
CA GLY A 426 14.52 13.38 13.63
C GLY A 426 14.39 11.86 13.83
N GLY A 427 14.30 11.08 12.77
CA GLY A 427 14.24 9.61 12.79
C GLY A 427 13.94 9.03 11.42
N ASP A 428 14.15 7.71 11.25
CA ASP A 428 13.93 6.95 10.01
C ASP A 428 12.47 7.09 9.50
N ARG A 429 12.29 7.49 8.24
CA ARG A 429 11.01 7.73 7.62
C ARG A 429 11.01 7.44 6.13
N ALA A 430 10.60 6.26 5.73
CA ALA A 430 10.43 5.93 4.32
C ALA A 430 9.28 6.72 3.67
N PHE A 431 9.48 7.12 2.41
CA PHE A 431 8.51 7.85 1.61
C PHE A 431 7.72 6.96 0.66
N PHE A 432 6.45 7.27 0.47
CA PHE A 432 5.76 6.88 -0.75
C PHE A 432 6.39 7.58 -1.97
N ALA A 433 6.34 6.97 -3.15
CA ALA A 433 6.97 7.55 -4.34
C ALA A 433 6.49 8.99 -4.65
N ALA A 434 5.26 9.36 -4.29
CA ALA A 434 4.76 10.73 -4.41
C ALA A 434 5.43 11.70 -3.42
N GLU A 435 5.77 11.24 -2.21
CA GLU A 435 6.48 12.05 -1.21
C GLU A 435 7.92 12.36 -1.66
N THR A 436 8.61 11.40 -2.27
CA THR A 436 9.94 11.62 -2.87
C THR A 436 9.90 12.73 -3.95
N LEU A 437 8.81 12.80 -4.71
CA LEU A 437 8.61 13.88 -5.70
C LEU A 437 8.27 15.23 -5.05
N TYR A 438 7.70 15.21 -3.86
CA TYR A 438 7.26 16.40 -3.13
C TYR A 438 8.36 17.00 -2.25
N TYR A 439 8.98 16.20 -1.37
CA TYR A 439 9.97 16.67 -0.42
C TYR A 439 11.30 17.02 -1.09
N PRO A 440 12.05 18.01 -0.55
CA PRO A 440 13.31 18.45 -1.18
C PRO A 440 14.44 17.42 -1.09
N TYR A 441 14.40 16.54 -0.12
CA TYR A 441 15.42 15.55 0.20
C TYR A 441 14.88 14.13 0.02
N ALA A 442 15.76 13.20 -0.32
CA ALA A 442 15.44 11.79 -0.45
C ALA A 442 16.71 10.96 -0.20
N ASP A 443 16.60 9.92 0.60
CA ASP A 443 17.69 9.00 0.88
C ASP A 443 17.64 7.71 0.03
N CYS A 444 18.23 6.60 0.48
CA CYS A 444 18.37 5.39 -0.33
C CYS A 444 17.04 4.67 -0.54
N GLU A 445 16.21 4.52 0.48
CA GLU A 445 14.92 3.85 0.35
C GLU A 445 13.93 4.65 -0.49
N ASP A 446 13.87 5.94 -0.30
CA ASP A 446 12.99 6.84 -1.05
C ASP A 446 13.25 6.76 -2.56
N ARG A 447 14.54 6.81 -2.91
CA ARG A 447 14.98 6.70 -4.31
C ARG A 447 14.71 5.31 -4.89
N SER A 448 14.93 4.26 -4.11
CA SER A 448 14.69 2.88 -4.53
C SER A 448 13.19 2.61 -4.73
N ILE A 449 12.34 3.12 -3.84
CA ILE A 449 10.88 3.07 -3.95
C ILE A 449 10.41 3.80 -5.21
N LEU A 450 10.85 5.06 -5.42
CA LEU A 450 10.48 5.83 -6.60
C LEU A 450 10.97 5.16 -7.90
N PHE A 451 12.24 4.73 -7.95
CA PHE A 451 12.79 4.06 -9.12
C PHE A 451 12.02 2.78 -9.46
N SER A 452 11.75 1.94 -8.46
CA SER A 452 10.98 0.71 -8.66
C SER A 452 9.59 0.99 -9.25
N ARG A 453 8.93 2.08 -8.80
CA ARG A 453 7.63 2.48 -9.30
C ARG A 453 7.69 2.96 -10.74
N LEU A 454 8.67 3.80 -11.08
CA LEU A 454 8.84 4.33 -12.43
C LEU A 454 9.17 3.23 -13.44
N VAL A 455 10.07 2.29 -13.10
CA VAL A 455 10.43 1.19 -14.01
C VAL A 455 9.23 0.28 -14.26
N ARG A 456 8.51 -0.12 -13.22
CA ARG A 456 7.32 -0.97 -13.35
C ARG A 456 6.21 -0.31 -14.17
N ASP A 457 5.95 0.99 -13.97
CA ASP A 457 4.83 1.68 -14.62
C ASP A 457 5.16 2.18 -16.03
N ILE A 458 6.42 2.53 -16.32
CA ILE A 458 6.80 3.17 -17.58
C ILE A 458 7.43 2.19 -18.55
N VAL A 459 8.30 1.30 -18.06
CA VAL A 459 9.00 0.30 -18.88
C VAL A 459 8.29 -1.05 -18.87
N GLY A 460 7.56 -1.37 -17.78
CA GLY A 460 6.81 -2.62 -17.67
C GLY A 460 7.64 -3.82 -17.22
N LEU A 461 8.79 -3.59 -16.57
CA LEU A 461 9.68 -4.64 -16.08
C LEU A 461 9.46 -4.91 -14.59
N ASP A 462 9.70 -6.17 -14.18
CA ASP A 462 9.65 -6.55 -12.78
C ASP A 462 10.87 -6.03 -12.03
N VAL A 463 10.64 -5.54 -10.82
CA VAL A 463 11.66 -4.98 -9.92
C VAL A 463 11.54 -5.61 -8.55
N VAL A 464 12.67 -5.90 -7.93
CA VAL A 464 12.78 -6.26 -6.51
C VAL A 464 13.62 -5.22 -5.80
N LEU A 465 13.40 -5.05 -4.48
CA LEU A 465 14.31 -4.26 -3.65
C LEU A 465 15.43 -5.16 -3.13
N LEU A 466 16.61 -4.59 -2.97
CA LEU A 466 17.79 -5.23 -2.39
C LEU A 466 18.16 -4.49 -1.11
N TYR A 467 17.93 -5.15 0.01
CA TYR A 467 18.34 -4.63 1.29
C TYR A 467 19.74 -5.11 1.65
N TYR A 468 20.61 -4.18 1.92
CA TYR A 468 21.89 -4.35 2.58
C TYR A 468 21.83 -3.68 3.96
N PRO A 469 22.56 -4.13 4.99
CA PRO A 469 22.61 -3.41 6.25
C PRO A 469 22.97 -1.93 6.04
N GLY A 470 22.03 -1.04 6.39
CA GLY A 470 22.16 0.42 6.21
C GLY A 470 21.98 0.94 4.77
N HIS A 471 21.53 0.11 3.82
CA HIS A 471 21.32 0.56 2.44
C HIS A 471 20.20 -0.21 1.71
N LEU A 472 19.41 0.50 0.93
CA LEU A 472 18.41 -0.08 0.04
C LEU A 472 18.70 0.27 -1.41
N ALA A 473 18.86 -0.76 -2.23
CA ALA A 473 19.00 -0.69 -3.68
C ALA A 473 17.85 -1.43 -4.38
N THR A 474 17.95 -1.61 -5.68
CA THR A 474 16.97 -2.34 -6.50
C THR A 474 17.64 -3.30 -7.47
N ALA A 475 16.87 -4.26 -8.01
CA ALA A 475 17.27 -5.02 -9.18
C ALA A 475 16.09 -5.24 -10.13
N VAL A 476 16.39 -5.24 -11.43
CA VAL A 476 15.40 -5.26 -12.52
C VAL A 476 15.56 -6.53 -13.36
N ALA A 477 14.46 -7.22 -13.65
CA ALA A 477 14.44 -8.34 -14.57
C ALA A 477 14.16 -7.87 -16.00
N PHE A 478 15.13 -8.05 -16.89
CA PHE A 478 15.03 -7.71 -18.31
C PHE A 478 14.53 -8.89 -19.13
N ASN A 479 13.86 -8.60 -20.25
CA ASN A 479 13.46 -9.62 -21.23
C ASN A 479 14.61 -10.02 -22.19
N GLN A 480 15.68 -9.24 -22.22
CA GLN A 480 16.91 -9.49 -22.99
C GLN A 480 18.09 -9.78 -22.05
N ASP A 481 19.14 -10.40 -22.54
CA ASP A 481 20.35 -10.60 -21.73
C ASP A 481 21.07 -9.26 -21.51
N VAL A 482 21.22 -8.90 -20.25
CA VAL A 482 21.91 -7.70 -19.80
C VAL A 482 23.07 -8.12 -18.89
N GLN A 483 24.25 -7.59 -19.16
CA GLN A 483 25.45 -7.87 -18.38
C GLN A 483 25.56 -6.96 -17.15
N GLY A 484 26.14 -7.47 -16.09
CA GLY A 484 26.36 -6.75 -14.85
C GLY A 484 26.15 -7.64 -13.62
N ASP A 485 26.31 -7.10 -12.43
CA ASP A 485 26.00 -7.77 -11.17
C ASP A 485 24.50 -8.11 -11.13
N TYR A 486 24.19 -9.31 -10.70
CA TYR A 486 22.81 -9.81 -10.74
C TYR A 486 22.51 -10.79 -9.60
N LEU A 487 21.24 -10.99 -9.38
CA LEU A 487 20.69 -12.06 -8.54
C LEU A 487 19.72 -12.92 -9.37
N THR A 488 19.49 -14.14 -8.92
CA THR A 488 18.50 -15.03 -9.52
C THR A 488 17.35 -15.25 -8.55
N TYR A 489 16.13 -14.96 -8.99
CA TYR A 489 14.91 -15.22 -8.24
C TYR A 489 13.86 -15.85 -9.17
N LYS A 490 13.27 -16.98 -8.77
CA LYS A 490 12.31 -17.77 -9.58
C LYS A 490 12.81 -18.04 -11.01
N ASN A 491 14.07 -18.46 -11.16
CA ASN A 491 14.75 -18.72 -12.43
C ASN A 491 14.82 -17.52 -13.39
N ARG A 492 14.67 -16.29 -12.88
CA ARG A 492 14.86 -15.07 -13.65
C ARG A 492 16.05 -14.29 -13.09
N LYS A 493 16.84 -13.73 -14.00
CA LYS A 493 17.99 -12.87 -13.70
C LYS A 493 17.51 -11.45 -13.45
N PHE A 494 17.87 -10.87 -12.30
CA PHE A 494 17.60 -9.49 -11.93
C PHE A 494 18.93 -8.74 -11.84
N ILE A 495 19.10 -7.71 -12.65
CA ILE A 495 20.30 -6.89 -12.73
C ILE A 495 20.24 -5.78 -11.68
N VAL A 496 21.33 -5.60 -10.92
CA VAL A 496 21.42 -4.56 -9.89
C VAL A 496 21.27 -3.17 -10.52
N CYS A 497 20.42 -2.36 -9.92
CA CYS A 497 20.19 -0.97 -10.27
C CYS A 497 20.15 -0.16 -8.97
N ASP A 498 21.19 0.61 -8.68
CA ASP A 498 21.28 1.35 -7.43
C ASP A 498 21.03 2.85 -7.63
N PRO A 499 19.85 3.36 -7.20
CA PRO A 499 19.51 4.77 -7.35
C PRO A 499 20.32 5.72 -6.47
N THR A 500 21.17 5.17 -5.57
CA THR A 500 22.01 5.94 -4.65
C THR A 500 23.48 5.90 -5.03
N TYR A 501 23.88 4.95 -5.88
CA TYR A 501 25.23 4.91 -6.44
C TYR A 501 25.33 5.93 -7.60
N ILE A 502 25.68 7.17 -7.27
CA ILE A 502 25.56 8.32 -8.15
C ILE A 502 26.42 8.18 -9.41
N GLY A 503 25.79 8.15 -10.58
CA GLY A 503 26.45 8.04 -11.89
C GLY A 503 26.81 6.61 -12.30
N ALA A 504 26.62 5.60 -11.43
CA ALA A 504 26.83 4.22 -11.82
C ALA A 504 25.77 3.76 -12.83
N PRO A 505 26.17 3.06 -13.90
CA PRO A 505 25.22 2.42 -14.79
C PRO A 505 24.58 1.20 -14.07
N LEU A 506 23.46 0.71 -14.60
CA LEU A 506 22.89 -0.56 -14.14
C LEU A 506 23.93 -1.70 -14.25
N GLY A 507 23.78 -2.71 -13.40
CA GLY A 507 24.71 -3.84 -13.30
C GLY A 507 25.96 -3.52 -12.47
N ARG A 508 25.90 -2.48 -11.63
CA ARG A 508 26.99 -2.15 -10.69
C ARG A 508 26.48 -2.15 -9.26
N THR A 509 27.05 -3.00 -8.43
CA THR A 509 26.89 -2.97 -6.98
C THR A 509 27.72 -1.83 -6.40
N MET A 510 27.13 -1.04 -5.49
CA MET A 510 27.82 0.08 -4.84
C MET A 510 29.05 -0.41 -4.08
N THR A 511 30.15 0.34 -4.19
CA THR A 511 31.40 0.03 -3.49
C THR A 511 31.16 -0.02 -1.97
N GLY A 512 31.64 -1.08 -1.33
CA GLY A 512 31.43 -1.33 0.10
C GLY A 512 30.20 -2.20 0.42
N MET A 513 29.29 -2.44 -0.53
CA MET A 513 28.17 -3.37 -0.34
C MET A 513 28.63 -4.83 -0.46
N ASN A 514 28.19 -5.65 0.48
CA ASN A 514 28.46 -7.09 0.48
C ASN A 514 27.25 -7.86 -0.04
N ASN A 515 27.33 -8.35 -1.28
CA ASN A 515 26.27 -9.10 -1.92
C ASN A 515 25.86 -10.39 -1.18
N GLN A 516 26.75 -10.96 -0.36
CA GLN A 516 26.41 -12.13 0.47
C GLN A 516 25.48 -11.80 1.64
N GLN A 517 25.38 -10.53 2.02
CA GLN A 517 24.49 -10.04 3.06
C GLN A 517 23.20 -9.44 2.51
N ALA A 518 23.09 -9.34 1.18
CA ALA A 518 21.89 -8.80 0.53
C ALA A 518 20.67 -9.70 0.78
N GLN A 519 19.54 -9.06 1.04
CA GLN A 519 18.24 -9.72 1.15
C GLN A 519 17.33 -9.22 0.04
N ILE A 520 16.55 -10.13 -0.57
CA ILE A 520 15.58 -9.75 -1.58
C ILE A 520 14.25 -9.44 -0.90
N VAL A 521 13.71 -8.25 -1.18
CA VAL A 521 12.36 -7.87 -0.83
C VAL A 521 11.53 -7.87 -2.12
N VAL A 522 10.63 -8.83 -2.24
CA VAL A 522 9.77 -9.00 -3.43
C VAL A 522 8.62 -8.00 -3.37
N LEU A 523 8.30 -7.37 -4.52
CA LEU A 523 7.24 -6.36 -4.65
C LEU A 523 5.96 -6.94 -5.24
#